data_c97b18c3494df734826e3fe24da51d8a
#
_entry.id   c97b18c3494df734826e3fe24da51d8a
#
_cell.length_a   1.000
_cell.length_b   1.000
_cell.length_c   1.000
_cell.angle_alpha   90.00
_cell.angle_beta   90.00
_cell.angle_gamma   90.00
#
_symmetry.space_group_name_H-M   'P 1'
#
loop_
_entity.id
_entity.type
_entity.pdbx_description
1 polymer ?
#
loop_
_entity_poly.entity_id
_entity_poly.type
_entity_poly.pdbx_seq_one_letter_code
_entity_poly.pdbx_strand_id
1 'polypeptide(L)'
;DLASKGWAVFGLRGSGKSWFIKSVLESTPDHLIFDPLKEHSGYNKYTPSDRTSIEELEKVIEGPVIKGIKVTEDNKAMFPTRRVGETWKPELFVIDEANRYIYPKPTRLPKPVADLVDYGRHWNTSFGVVARRPVQFHTDLIELADVVFFFQLPGKNDKDYLESLHSGLGVTVRDLPAHHFVAFSHGSEITVHAPIKAPRHPTET
;
A
#
# COMPACT_ATOMS: atom_id res chain seq x y z
N ASP A 1 -9.72 10.76 -3.51
CA ASP A 1 -8.93 10.77 -2.27
C ASP A 1 -8.67 9.34 -1.82
N LEU A 2 -7.40 8.93 -1.70
CA LEU A 2 -7.01 7.58 -1.28
C LEU A 2 -6.87 7.44 0.24
N ALA A 3 -6.91 8.54 0.97
CA ALA A 3 -6.84 8.51 2.43
C ALA A 3 -8.08 7.86 3.07
N SER A 4 -9.21 7.83 2.36
CA SER A 4 -10.48 7.26 2.83
C SER A 4 -10.87 5.94 2.16
N LYS A 5 -9.98 5.36 1.36
CA LYS A 5 -10.23 4.15 0.57
C LYS A 5 -9.24 3.04 0.87
N GLY A 6 -9.70 1.79 0.80
CA GLY A 6 -8.82 0.64 0.68
C GLY A 6 -8.28 0.53 -0.74
N TRP A 7 -6.97 0.39 -0.91
CA TRP A 7 -6.37 0.30 -2.23
C TRP A 7 -5.19 -0.68 -2.30
N ALA A 8 -4.94 -1.20 -3.51
CA ALA A 8 -3.81 -2.06 -3.79
C ALA A 8 -3.02 -1.55 -5.01
N VAL A 9 -1.70 -1.72 -5.01
CA VAL A 9 -0.81 -1.33 -6.11
C VAL A 9 0.07 -2.49 -6.51
N PHE A 10 0.06 -2.83 -7.80
CA PHE A 10 0.87 -3.90 -8.36
C PHE A 10 1.76 -3.41 -9.50
N GLY A 11 2.95 -3.98 -9.61
CA GLY A 11 3.91 -3.69 -10.69
C GLY A 11 5.30 -4.19 -10.37
N LEU A 12 6.10 -4.44 -11.39
CA LEU A 12 7.47 -4.90 -11.23
C LEU A 12 8.39 -3.80 -10.68
N ARG A 13 9.61 -4.17 -10.34
CA ARG A 13 10.66 -3.22 -9.93
C ARG A 13 10.88 -2.18 -11.02
N GLY A 14 10.98 -0.91 -10.65
CA GLY A 14 11.19 0.20 -11.60
C GLY A 14 9.94 0.64 -12.37
N SER A 15 8.76 0.08 -12.10
CA SER A 15 7.52 0.45 -12.81
C SER A 15 6.93 1.81 -12.43
N GLY A 16 7.39 2.44 -11.34
CA GLY A 16 6.86 3.72 -10.86
C GLY A 16 6.07 3.66 -9.54
N LYS A 17 5.87 2.46 -8.96
CA LYS A 17 5.11 2.28 -7.70
C LYS A 17 5.59 3.18 -6.56
N SER A 18 6.92 3.28 -6.34
CA SER A 18 7.46 4.08 -5.24
C SER A 18 7.14 5.57 -5.39
N TRP A 19 7.05 6.09 -6.61
CA TRP A 19 6.61 7.47 -6.86
C TRP A 19 5.13 7.64 -6.59
N PHE A 20 4.32 6.64 -6.99
CA PHE A 20 2.89 6.62 -6.67
C PHE A 20 2.68 6.67 -5.15
N ILE A 21 3.34 5.78 -4.40
CA ILE A 21 3.23 5.72 -2.94
C ILE A 21 3.62 7.07 -2.32
N LYS A 22 4.77 7.63 -2.70
CA LYS A 22 5.23 8.93 -2.18
C LYS A 22 4.21 10.04 -2.43
N SER A 23 3.61 10.08 -3.63
CA SER A 23 2.55 11.04 -3.94
C SER A 23 1.32 10.87 -3.04
N VAL A 24 0.93 9.63 -2.74
CA VAL A 24 -0.18 9.35 -1.80
C VAL A 24 0.19 9.79 -0.38
N LEU A 25 1.39 9.45 0.09
CA LEU A 25 1.85 9.82 1.44
C LEU A 25 1.95 11.35 1.60
N GLU A 26 2.39 12.08 0.58
CA GLU A 26 2.44 13.56 0.58
C GLU A 26 1.04 14.18 0.65
N SER A 27 0.06 13.56 0.02
CA SER A 27 -1.33 14.03 0.05
C SER A 27 -2.09 13.63 1.32
N THR A 28 -1.53 12.75 2.14
CA THR A 28 -2.15 12.23 3.37
C THR A 28 -1.21 12.43 4.56
N PRO A 29 -1.24 13.57 5.24
CA PRO A 29 -0.31 13.87 6.35
C PRO A 29 -0.38 12.87 7.51
N ASP A 30 -1.57 12.30 7.77
CA ASP A 30 -1.81 11.32 8.83
C ASP A 30 -1.65 9.87 8.33
N HIS A 31 -0.50 9.60 7.68
CA HIS A 31 -0.14 8.26 7.22
C HIS A 31 0.87 7.57 8.13
N LEU A 32 0.85 6.24 8.10
CA LEU A 32 1.91 5.37 8.58
C LEU A 32 2.23 4.33 7.50
N ILE A 33 3.49 4.20 7.12
CA ILE A 33 3.93 3.16 6.20
C ILE A 33 4.80 2.12 6.92
N PHE A 34 4.47 0.84 6.71
CA PHE A 34 5.33 -0.29 7.06
C PHE A 34 6.36 -0.46 5.94
N ASP A 35 7.63 -0.11 6.22
CA ASP A 35 8.71 0.07 5.25
C ASP A 35 9.87 -0.91 5.50
N PRO A 36 9.78 -2.16 5.05
CA PRO A 36 10.80 -3.18 5.29
C PRO A 36 12.12 -2.92 4.54
N LEU A 37 12.10 -2.10 3.50
CA LEU A 37 13.27 -1.80 2.67
C LEU A 37 13.94 -0.47 3.00
N LYS A 38 13.37 0.33 3.90
CA LYS A 38 13.87 1.66 4.29
C LYS A 38 13.89 2.68 3.13
N GLU A 39 12.92 2.57 2.21
CA GLU A 39 12.86 3.40 0.99
C GLU A 39 12.10 4.73 1.20
N HIS A 40 11.36 4.87 2.32
CA HIS A 40 10.48 6.01 2.59
C HIS A 40 11.05 6.95 3.67
N SER A 41 12.22 7.53 3.40
CA SER A 41 12.82 8.55 4.27
C SER A 41 11.96 9.81 4.32
N GLY A 42 11.83 10.43 5.49
CA GLY A 42 11.03 11.66 5.69
C GLY A 42 9.54 11.45 5.92
N TYR A 43 9.01 10.23 5.76
CA TYR A 43 7.62 9.89 6.03
C TYR A 43 7.45 9.23 7.41
N ASN A 44 6.22 9.28 7.97
CA ASN A 44 5.91 8.52 9.17
C ASN A 44 5.92 7.03 8.82
N LYS A 45 6.87 6.29 9.38
CA LYS A 45 7.12 4.91 9.00
C LYS A 45 7.51 4.04 10.18
N TYR A 46 7.18 2.78 10.05
CA TYR A 46 7.74 1.71 10.87
C TYR A 46 8.66 0.84 9.99
N THR A 47 9.90 0.68 10.42
CA THR A 47 10.85 -0.21 9.76
C THR A 47 11.06 -1.43 10.64
N PRO A 48 10.66 -2.64 10.19
CA PRO A 48 10.83 -3.84 10.99
C PRO A 48 12.32 -4.18 11.18
N SER A 49 12.64 -4.77 12.30
CA SER A 49 13.99 -5.30 12.60
C SER A 49 14.30 -6.52 11.73
N ASP A 50 13.30 -7.37 11.51
CA ASP A 50 13.32 -8.46 10.54
C ASP A 50 12.35 -8.15 9.41
N ARG A 51 12.89 -8.08 8.18
CA ARG A 51 12.12 -7.78 6.94
C ARG A 51 11.10 -8.85 6.57
N THR A 52 11.05 -9.95 7.27
CA THR A 52 10.14 -11.08 7.03
C THR A 52 9.23 -11.36 8.21
N SER A 53 9.38 -10.62 9.31
CA SER A 53 8.57 -10.83 10.51
C SER A 53 7.14 -10.36 10.31
N ILE A 54 6.23 -11.31 10.26
CA ILE A 54 4.79 -11.06 10.28
C ILE A 54 4.35 -10.54 11.65
N GLU A 55 4.99 -10.97 12.72
CA GLU A 55 4.68 -10.57 14.09
C GLU A 55 4.92 -9.06 14.32
N GLU A 56 5.93 -8.48 13.66
CA GLU A 56 6.14 -7.03 13.73
C GLU A 56 5.05 -6.27 12.98
N LEU A 57 4.60 -6.75 11.82
CA LEU A 57 3.47 -6.17 11.10
C LEU A 57 2.19 -6.23 11.94
N GLU A 58 1.90 -7.38 12.55
CA GLU A 58 0.73 -7.58 13.42
C GLU A 58 0.76 -6.62 14.60
N LYS A 59 1.90 -6.48 15.29
CA LYS A 59 2.07 -5.53 16.40
C LYS A 59 1.84 -4.08 15.99
N VAL A 60 2.28 -3.69 14.79
CA VAL A 60 2.06 -2.32 14.29
C VAL A 60 0.57 -2.07 14.01
N ILE A 61 -0.13 -3.05 13.44
CA ILE A 61 -1.57 -2.94 13.20
C ILE A 61 -2.33 -2.87 14.53
N GLU A 62 -2.10 -3.80 15.46
CA GLU A 62 -2.79 -3.86 16.75
C GLU A 62 -2.47 -2.68 17.69
N GLY A 63 -1.29 -2.12 17.57
CA GLY A 63 -0.81 -0.97 18.35
C GLY A 63 -1.10 0.36 17.65
N PRO A 64 -0.10 0.95 16.96
CA PRO A 64 -0.20 2.27 16.34
C PRO A 64 -1.43 2.48 15.47
N VAL A 65 -1.80 1.49 14.65
CA VAL A 65 -2.87 1.62 13.67
C VAL A 65 -4.25 1.60 14.34
N ILE A 66 -4.51 0.64 15.22
CA ILE A 66 -5.83 0.50 15.86
C ILE A 66 -5.96 1.38 17.11
N LYS A 67 -4.97 1.34 18.00
CA LYS A 67 -5.04 1.99 19.32
C LYS A 67 -4.46 3.40 19.32
N GLY A 68 -3.65 3.75 18.30
CA GLY A 68 -2.83 4.95 18.31
C GLY A 68 -1.54 4.77 19.12
N ILE A 69 -0.65 5.75 18.99
CA ILE A 69 0.64 5.75 19.66
C ILE A 69 0.96 7.12 20.26
N LYS A 70 1.57 7.13 21.43
CA LYS A 70 2.18 8.33 21.98
C LYS A 70 3.57 8.52 21.39
N VAL A 71 3.81 9.67 20.77
CA VAL A 71 5.12 10.03 20.24
C VAL A 71 6.03 10.43 21.39
N THR A 72 7.17 9.78 21.50
CA THR A 72 8.21 10.00 22.53
C THR A 72 9.54 10.31 21.86
N GLU A 73 10.53 10.74 22.63
CA GLU A 73 11.89 10.92 22.09
C GLU A 73 12.43 9.63 21.47
N ASP A 74 12.13 8.47 22.08
CA ASP A 74 12.63 7.16 21.62
C ASP A 74 12.07 6.74 20.26
N ASN A 75 10.82 7.13 19.93
CA ASN A 75 10.17 6.75 18.68
C ASN A 75 10.03 7.90 17.68
N LYS A 76 10.50 9.11 18.02
CA LYS A 76 10.39 10.32 17.18
C LYS A 76 10.97 10.12 15.77
N ALA A 77 12.04 9.35 15.64
CA ALA A 77 12.67 9.06 14.36
C ALA A 77 11.75 8.28 13.39
N MET A 78 10.78 7.53 13.92
CA MET A 78 9.77 6.82 13.13
C MET A 78 8.63 7.77 12.67
N PHE A 79 8.42 8.86 13.38
CA PHE A 79 7.30 9.80 13.16
C PHE A 79 7.80 11.24 12.97
N PRO A 80 8.60 11.53 11.92
CA PRO A 80 9.28 12.81 11.76
C PRO A 80 8.31 14.00 11.66
N THR A 81 7.09 13.77 11.15
CA THR A 81 6.08 14.84 11.01
C THR A 81 5.25 15.08 12.28
N ARG A 82 5.42 14.24 13.33
CA ARG A 82 4.65 14.33 14.58
C ARG A 82 5.45 15.03 15.68
N ARG A 83 4.74 15.56 16.70
CA ARG A 83 5.40 16.22 17.84
C ARG A 83 5.56 15.25 19.01
N VAL A 84 6.68 15.37 19.72
CA VAL A 84 6.87 14.63 20.98
C VAL A 84 5.79 15.03 21.98
N GLY A 85 5.22 14.03 22.66
CA GLY A 85 4.08 14.20 23.57
C GLY A 85 2.70 14.06 22.91
N GLU A 86 2.63 14.11 21.59
CA GLU A 86 1.39 13.91 20.82
C GLU A 86 0.92 12.47 20.94
N THR A 87 -0.39 12.27 21.09
CA THR A 87 -1.04 10.98 20.85
C THR A 87 -1.61 11.01 19.45
N TRP A 88 -1.16 10.09 18.60
CA TRP A 88 -1.45 10.09 17.18
C TRP A 88 -1.95 8.72 16.72
N LYS A 89 -2.80 8.73 15.71
CA LYS A 89 -3.31 7.55 15.02
C LYS A 89 -3.36 7.85 13.52
N PRO A 90 -2.87 6.94 12.65
CA PRO A 90 -2.91 7.17 11.21
C PRO A 90 -4.33 7.04 10.64
N GLU A 91 -4.66 7.91 9.68
CA GLU A 91 -5.84 7.79 8.82
C GLU A 91 -5.59 6.81 7.66
N LEU A 92 -4.33 6.65 7.28
CA LEU A 92 -3.90 5.72 6.23
C LEU A 92 -2.74 4.85 6.73
N PHE A 93 -2.90 3.54 6.66
CA PHE A 93 -1.82 2.58 6.89
C PHE A 93 -1.43 1.90 5.58
N VAL A 94 -0.16 2.00 5.20
CA VAL A 94 0.38 1.40 3.98
C VAL A 94 1.33 0.26 4.31
N ILE A 95 1.15 -0.90 3.68
CA ILE A 95 2.06 -2.04 3.79
C ILE A 95 2.87 -2.11 2.48
N ASP A 96 4.12 -1.68 2.52
CA ASP A 96 5.01 -1.82 1.37
C ASP A 96 5.61 -3.24 1.31
N GLU A 97 5.95 -3.68 0.09
CA GLU A 97 6.42 -5.06 -0.17
C GLU A 97 5.51 -6.12 0.48
N ALA A 98 4.19 -5.90 0.46
CA ALA A 98 3.18 -6.70 1.16
C ALA A 98 3.22 -8.19 0.79
N ASN A 99 3.75 -8.56 -0.38
CA ASN A 99 3.98 -9.95 -0.79
C ASN A 99 4.98 -10.71 0.10
N ARG A 100 5.67 -10.04 1.04
CA ARG A 100 6.53 -10.68 2.04
C ARG A 100 5.76 -11.25 3.22
N TYR A 101 4.55 -10.74 3.46
CA TYR A 101 3.73 -11.02 4.64
C TYR A 101 2.39 -11.65 4.29
N ILE A 102 1.92 -11.39 3.09
CA ILE A 102 0.58 -11.73 2.62
C ILE A 102 0.72 -12.68 1.42
N TYR A 103 0.41 -13.94 1.65
CA TYR A 103 0.55 -15.01 0.67
C TYR A 103 -0.77 -15.30 -0.03
N PRO A 104 -0.76 -15.86 -1.26
CA PRO A 104 -1.96 -16.20 -1.98
C PRO A 104 -2.76 -17.32 -1.27
N LYS A 105 -4.04 -17.44 -1.59
CA LYS A 105 -4.86 -18.59 -1.17
C LYS A 105 -4.20 -19.92 -1.57
N PRO A 106 -4.33 -20.98 -0.75
CA PRO A 106 -5.25 -21.14 0.38
C PRO A 106 -4.72 -20.60 1.74
N THR A 107 -3.58 -19.91 1.77
CA THR A 107 -3.08 -19.26 2.99
C THR A 107 -4.09 -18.23 3.49
N ARG A 108 -4.40 -18.25 4.79
CA ARG A 108 -5.29 -17.25 5.37
C ARG A 108 -4.56 -15.91 5.52
N LEU A 109 -5.31 -14.83 5.42
CA LEU A 109 -4.80 -13.52 5.83
C LEU A 109 -4.42 -13.55 7.32
N PRO A 110 -3.29 -12.91 7.71
CA PRO A 110 -3.02 -12.65 9.12
C PRO A 110 -4.20 -11.92 9.74
N LYS A 111 -4.61 -12.36 10.94
CA LYS A 111 -5.84 -11.83 11.56
C LYS A 111 -5.86 -10.29 11.65
N PRO A 112 -4.80 -9.59 12.11
CA PRO A 112 -4.83 -8.12 12.16
C PRO A 112 -4.97 -7.46 10.78
N VAL A 113 -4.44 -8.09 9.72
CA VAL A 113 -4.62 -7.60 8.35
C VAL A 113 -6.08 -7.77 7.90
N ALA A 114 -6.67 -8.92 8.16
CA ALA A 114 -8.09 -9.17 7.87
C ALA A 114 -8.98 -8.18 8.64
N ASP A 115 -8.74 -8.02 9.95
CA ASP A 115 -9.47 -7.07 10.78
C ASP A 115 -9.33 -5.61 10.26
N LEU A 116 -8.15 -5.21 9.78
CA LEU A 116 -7.94 -3.89 9.19
C LEU A 116 -8.76 -3.69 7.90
N VAL A 117 -8.81 -4.70 7.05
CA VAL A 117 -9.59 -4.65 5.81
C VAL A 117 -11.09 -4.58 6.10
N ASP A 118 -11.57 -5.39 7.03
CA ASP A 118 -12.99 -5.51 7.34
C ASP A 118 -13.50 -4.33 8.20
N TYR A 119 -12.70 -3.87 9.15
CA TYR A 119 -13.11 -2.91 10.17
C TYR A 119 -12.36 -1.57 10.14
N GLY A 120 -11.38 -1.38 9.27
CA GLY A 120 -10.55 -0.17 9.23
C GLY A 120 -11.37 1.12 9.16
N ARG A 121 -12.47 1.11 8.39
CA ARG A 121 -13.39 2.26 8.30
C ARG A 121 -14.03 2.62 9.65
N HIS A 122 -14.34 1.64 10.48
CA HIS A 122 -14.86 1.87 11.83
C HIS A 122 -13.81 2.46 12.77
N TRP A 123 -12.55 2.27 12.44
CA TRP A 123 -11.42 2.85 13.16
C TRP A 123 -10.92 4.16 12.57
N ASN A 124 -11.59 4.69 11.53
CA ASN A 124 -11.14 5.83 10.74
C ASN A 124 -9.72 5.65 10.19
N THR A 125 -9.38 4.45 9.80
CA THR A 125 -8.10 4.11 9.19
C THR A 125 -8.34 3.35 7.90
N SER A 126 -7.84 3.87 6.80
CA SER A 126 -7.82 3.19 5.50
C SER A 126 -6.54 2.37 5.34
N PHE A 127 -6.53 1.45 4.40
CA PHE A 127 -5.35 0.65 4.12
C PHE A 127 -4.87 0.81 2.68
N GLY A 128 -3.57 0.72 2.48
CA GLY A 128 -2.92 0.57 1.19
C GLY A 128 -1.97 -0.61 1.21
N VAL A 129 -1.97 -1.42 0.16
CA VAL A 129 -1.02 -2.52 0.00
C VAL A 129 -0.24 -2.37 -1.29
N VAL A 130 1.06 -2.63 -1.24
CA VAL A 130 1.96 -2.53 -2.38
C VAL A 130 2.65 -3.86 -2.58
N ALA A 131 2.49 -4.44 -3.76
CA ALA A 131 3.07 -5.73 -4.07
C ALA A 131 3.60 -5.77 -5.52
N ARG A 132 4.28 -6.85 -5.87
CA ARG A 132 4.89 -6.98 -7.21
C ARG A 132 3.94 -7.55 -8.23
N ARG A 133 3.21 -8.61 -7.88
CA ARG A 133 2.39 -9.37 -8.83
C ARG A 133 1.08 -9.79 -8.18
N PRO A 134 -0.07 -9.55 -8.82
CA PRO A 134 -1.37 -9.92 -8.26
C PRO A 134 -1.54 -11.44 -8.13
N VAL A 135 -1.00 -12.24 -9.07
CA VAL A 135 -1.07 -13.72 -9.00
C VAL A 135 -0.33 -14.33 -7.81
N GLN A 136 0.56 -13.57 -7.17
CA GLN A 136 1.32 -13.97 -5.98
C GLN A 136 0.82 -13.32 -4.71
N PHE A 137 -0.39 -12.78 -4.74
CA PHE A 137 -0.98 -12.03 -3.64
C PHE A 137 -2.36 -12.57 -3.25
N HIS A 138 -2.82 -12.26 -2.05
CA HIS A 138 -4.10 -12.76 -1.56
C HIS A 138 -5.27 -12.07 -2.28
N THR A 139 -6.12 -12.86 -2.92
CA THR A 139 -7.20 -12.35 -3.78
C THR A 139 -8.22 -11.50 -3.03
N ASP A 140 -8.52 -11.81 -1.76
CA ASP A 140 -9.48 -11.02 -0.97
C ASP A 140 -9.06 -9.54 -0.85
N LEU A 141 -7.76 -9.26 -0.73
CA LEU A 141 -7.28 -7.87 -0.68
C LEU A 141 -7.44 -7.13 -2.02
N ILE A 142 -7.46 -7.85 -3.13
CA ILE A 142 -7.72 -7.28 -4.46
C ILE A 142 -9.23 -7.04 -4.63
N GLU A 143 -10.04 -7.99 -4.19
CA GLU A 143 -11.50 -7.94 -4.32
C GLU A 143 -12.16 -6.93 -3.37
N LEU A 144 -11.60 -6.76 -2.16
CA LEU A 144 -12.11 -5.85 -1.14
C LEU A 144 -11.54 -4.42 -1.25
N ALA A 145 -10.51 -4.21 -2.08
CA ALA A 145 -10.01 -2.88 -2.35
C ALA A 145 -11.03 -2.04 -3.13
N ASP A 146 -11.24 -0.79 -2.73
CA ASP A 146 -12.09 0.17 -3.45
C ASP A 146 -11.51 0.50 -4.84
N VAL A 147 -10.17 0.48 -4.95
CA VAL A 147 -9.46 0.70 -6.20
C VAL A 147 -8.14 -0.06 -6.23
N VAL A 148 -7.81 -0.64 -7.38
CA VAL A 148 -6.55 -1.34 -7.61
C VAL A 148 -5.78 -0.65 -8.72
N PHE A 149 -4.50 -0.40 -8.50
CA PHE A 149 -3.60 0.22 -9.46
C PHE A 149 -2.65 -0.81 -10.03
N PHE A 150 -2.64 -0.95 -11.33
CA PHE A 150 -1.75 -1.86 -12.04
C PHE A 150 -0.77 -1.07 -12.91
N PHE A 151 0.50 -1.13 -12.57
CA PHE A 151 1.59 -0.76 -13.47
C PHE A 151 1.86 -1.91 -14.45
N GLN A 152 2.72 -1.70 -15.44
CA GLN A 152 3.00 -2.70 -16.44
C GLN A 152 3.37 -4.07 -15.84
N LEU A 153 2.69 -5.12 -16.30
CA LEU A 153 2.88 -6.51 -15.91
C LEU A 153 2.93 -7.39 -17.19
N PRO A 154 4.14 -7.68 -17.72
CA PRO A 154 4.28 -8.37 -19.00
C PRO A 154 4.05 -9.89 -18.92
N GLY A 155 3.97 -10.46 -17.70
CA GLY A 155 3.86 -11.89 -17.46
C GLY A 155 2.53 -12.47 -17.94
N LYS A 156 2.59 -13.65 -18.61
CA LYS A 156 1.37 -14.34 -19.08
C LYS A 156 0.38 -14.62 -17.95
N ASN A 157 0.85 -15.14 -16.82
CA ASN A 157 -0.03 -15.48 -15.69
C ASN A 157 -0.71 -14.25 -15.10
N ASP A 158 -0.02 -13.09 -15.04
CA ASP A 158 -0.63 -11.85 -14.60
C ASP A 158 -1.70 -11.38 -15.60
N LYS A 159 -1.39 -11.44 -16.90
CA LYS A 159 -2.35 -11.13 -17.96
C LYS A 159 -3.62 -11.99 -17.83
N ASP A 160 -3.47 -13.29 -17.74
CA ASP A 160 -4.61 -14.23 -17.69
C ASP A 160 -5.44 -14.00 -16.42
N TYR A 161 -4.80 -13.72 -15.28
CA TYR A 161 -5.48 -13.35 -14.04
C TYR A 161 -6.26 -12.05 -14.19
N LEU A 162 -5.66 -11.00 -14.75
CA LEU A 162 -6.31 -9.71 -14.93
C LEU A 162 -7.47 -9.78 -15.92
N GLU A 163 -7.35 -10.61 -16.98
CA GLU A 163 -8.48 -10.90 -17.90
C GLU A 163 -9.64 -11.58 -17.17
N SER A 164 -9.37 -12.40 -16.14
CA SER A 164 -10.43 -13.00 -15.33
C SER A 164 -11.15 -12.00 -14.43
N LEU A 165 -10.51 -10.90 -14.05
CA LEU A 165 -11.13 -9.82 -13.29
C LEU A 165 -12.01 -8.93 -14.18
N HIS A 166 -11.52 -8.60 -15.37
CA HIS A 166 -12.23 -7.77 -16.34
C HIS A 166 -11.64 -7.97 -17.75
N SER A 167 -12.52 -8.16 -18.72
CA SER A 167 -12.14 -8.33 -20.13
C SER A 167 -11.35 -7.13 -20.64
N GLY A 168 -10.19 -7.37 -21.25
CA GLY A 168 -9.29 -6.35 -21.78
C GLY A 168 -8.30 -5.77 -20.75
N LEU A 169 -8.49 -6.02 -19.44
CA LEU A 169 -7.60 -5.49 -18.41
C LEU A 169 -6.18 -6.05 -18.54
N GLY A 170 -6.05 -7.35 -18.75
CA GLY A 170 -4.75 -8.00 -18.86
C GLY A 170 -3.97 -7.54 -20.09
N VAL A 171 -4.62 -7.35 -21.23
CA VAL A 171 -3.99 -6.81 -22.45
C VAL A 171 -3.55 -5.36 -22.21
N THR A 172 -4.43 -4.53 -21.66
CA THR A 172 -4.15 -3.12 -21.38
C THR A 172 -2.94 -2.97 -20.46
N VAL A 173 -2.93 -3.71 -19.34
CA VAL A 173 -1.84 -3.63 -18.33
C VAL A 173 -0.51 -4.17 -18.89
N ARG A 174 -0.53 -5.23 -19.71
CA ARG A 174 0.67 -5.76 -20.35
C ARG A 174 1.32 -4.73 -21.29
N ASP A 175 0.49 -4.02 -22.04
CA ASP A 175 0.93 -3.13 -23.13
C ASP A 175 1.10 -1.66 -22.68
N LEU A 176 1.00 -1.39 -21.37
CA LEU A 176 1.22 -0.05 -20.81
C LEU A 176 2.61 0.49 -21.18
N PRO A 177 2.71 1.75 -21.58
CA PRO A 177 4.00 2.43 -21.68
C PRO A 177 4.68 2.51 -20.29
N ALA A 178 6.00 2.75 -20.30
CA ALA A 178 6.77 2.87 -19.07
C ALA A 178 6.14 3.88 -18.10
N HIS A 179 6.03 3.50 -16.82
CA HIS A 179 5.49 4.28 -15.70
C HIS A 179 4.01 4.68 -15.82
N HIS A 180 3.30 4.29 -16.89
CA HIS A 180 1.84 4.43 -16.94
C HIS A 180 1.19 3.36 -16.05
N PHE A 181 -0.03 3.61 -15.63
CA PHE A 181 -0.77 2.67 -14.80
C PHE A 181 -2.26 2.70 -15.14
N VAL A 182 -2.95 1.63 -14.79
CA VAL A 182 -4.39 1.52 -14.82
C VAL A 182 -4.93 1.70 -13.40
N ALA A 183 -5.96 2.51 -13.22
CA ALA A 183 -6.81 2.48 -12.05
C ALA A 183 -8.05 1.62 -12.37
N PHE A 184 -8.27 0.60 -11.57
CA PHE A 184 -9.36 -0.35 -11.73
C PHE A 184 -10.20 -0.39 -10.46
N SER A 185 -11.51 -0.26 -10.61
CA SER A 185 -12.52 -0.50 -9.58
C SER A 185 -13.57 -1.43 -10.14
N HIS A 186 -14.11 -2.33 -9.33
CA HIS A 186 -15.14 -3.26 -9.81
C HIS A 186 -16.33 -2.52 -10.39
N GLY A 187 -16.76 -2.90 -11.61
CA GLY A 187 -17.88 -2.29 -12.33
C GLY A 187 -17.56 -0.95 -13.02
N SER A 188 -16.30 -0.51 -13.00
CA SER A 188 -15.85 0.72 -13.68
C SER A 188 -15.14 0.40 -15.00
N GLU A 189 -15.12 1.38 -15.91
CA GLU A 189 -14.30 1.29 -17.12
C GLU A 189 -12.80 1.32 -16.78
N ILE A 190 -11.99 0.68 -17.63
CA ILE A 190 -10.53 0.66 -17.52
C ILE A 190 -10.00 2.06 -17.87
N THR A 191 -9.36 2.74 -16.95
CA THR A 191 -8.76 4.06 -17.18
C THR A 191 -7.25 3.99 -17.12
N VAL A 192 -6.57 4.38 -18.19
CA VAL A 192 -5.10 4.48 -18.25
C VAL A 192 -4.67 5.88 -17.82
N HIS A 193 -3.72 5.94 -16.93
CA HIS A 193 -3.16 7.17 -16.39
C HIS A 193 -1.70 7.35 -16.81
N ALA A 194 -1.33 8.60 -17.07
CA ALA A 194 0.06 9.01 -17.34
C ALA A 194 0.94 8.84 -16.07
N PRO A 195 2.28 8.81 -16.24
CA PRO A 195 3.20 8.75 -15.12
C PRO A 195 2.96 9.85 -14.10
N ILE A 196 3.04 9.50 -12.82
CA ILE A 196 2.99 10.47 -11.74
C ILE A 196 4.25 11.33 -11.80
N LYS A 197 4.07 12.65 -11.68
CA LYS A 197 5.20 13.58 -11.57
C LYS A 197 5.99 13.26 -10.31
N ALA A 198 7.31 13.47 -10.37
CA ALA A 198 8.18 13.27 -9.21
C ALA A 198 7.61 14.01 -8.00
N PRO A 199 7.47 13.33 -6.84
CA PRO A 199 7.06 13.98 -5.61
C PRO A 199 8.04 15.13 -5.31
N ARG A 200 7.52 16.23 -4.79
CA ARG A 200 8.37 17.32 -4.29
C ARG A 200 9.04 16.78 -3.02
N HIS A 201 10.33 16.46 -3.09
CA HIS A 201 11.06 16.15 -1.87
C HIS A 201 10.82 17.25 -0.84
N PRO A 202 10.48 16.93 0.42
CA PRO A 202 10.71 17.86 1.50
C PRO A 202 12.22 18.16 1.45
N THR A 203 12.57 19.38 1.08
CA THR A 203 13.94 19.88 1.16
C THR A 203 14.42 19.63 2.57
N GLU A 204 15.51 18.89 2.71
CA GLU A 204 16.28 18.83 3.94
C GLU A 204 16.63 20.27 4.32
N THR A 205 15.92 20.81 5.32
CA THR A 205 16.26 22.07 5.99
C THR A 205 16.93 21.76 7.30
#